data_d3b65d3671e67244afa863e89af960e2
#
_entry.id   d3b65d3671e67244afa863e89af960e2
#
_cell.length_a   1.000
_cell.length_b   1.000
_cell.length_c   1.000
_cell.angle_alpha   90.00
_cell.angle_beta   90.00
_cell.angle_gamma   90.00
#
_symmetry.space_group_name_H-M   'P 1'
#
loop_
_entity.id
_entity.type
_entity.pdbx_description
1 polymer ?
#
loop_
_entity_poly.entity_id
_entity_poly.type
_entity_poly.pdbx_seq_one_letter_code
_entity_poly.pdbx_strand_id
1 'polypeptide(L)'
;MEQTVNKQSNNWWVLIAIGLGVFMAMLDVTIVNVALPTIQREFNASYTNTQWVVNAYTITYAVATLIIAKLGDLYGKKLFFLISLGIFTLGSLFCSLAPNDLILNLSRGFEGIGGSGVLGLSMALIGDNYNGKQRAFILGIWGGIVGFGTSIGPLVGGILVQYFNWRAIFVINVPLGIIAVIIGIKYITEKKHPVDRHVDILGMIMSALMIFCIIWGLLNKENNPDATWLDIHVIGWLIAGIILLVIFVLWELRQKHPMMDLSLFLRPTFIGANLAGFTISVGLFAFFTYLTILMQDYMGYSPLAVGLQRLIISIFPLILGAFVGKLIGRIGTRLVTSVALLLTGVGAALMLLMLGYHTTWTVLIPAFIFMGLGNAAINPGVSNAALLNIKPQEMGMASGINNVFRQLGNCFGIVWLGLIVSDNYKTSLYHELGNSQLYHHLINAGPFSGMDIAKVLNNEHMTTIIRHAYYNGMHHLLIFTMLLFAITAVITFILLKPNHQN
;
A
#
# COMPACT_ATOMS: atom_id res chain seq x y z
N MET A 1 3.50 1.00 51.39
CA MET A 1 4.35 1.60 50.33
C MET A 1 5.29 0.53 49.85
N GLU A 2 4.79 -0.39 49.03
CA GLU A 2 5.58 -1.46 48.46
C GLU A 2 5.25 -1.55 46.98
N GLN A 3 6.20 -1.20 46.18
CA GLN A 3 6.65 -1.88 44.94
C GLN A 3 5.53 -2.43 44.03
N THR A 4 4.91 -1.57 43.27
CA THR A 4 4.52 -1.93 41.92
C THR A 4 5.78 -1.85 41.02
N VAL A 5 6.69 -2.78 41.24
CA VAL A 5 7.77 -3.07 40.28
C VAL A 5 7.11 -3.43 38.96
N ASN A 6 7.22 -2.51 38.09
CA ASN A 6 7.01 -2.47 36.66
C ASN A 6 7.31 -3.83 36.02
N LYS A 7 6.29 -4.69 35.89
CA LYS A 7 6.34 -5.86 35.03
C LYS A 7 6.24 -5.36 33.59
N GLN A 8 7.29 -4.72 33.10
CA GLN A 8 7.58 -4.64 31.67
C GLN A 8 7.85 -6.07 31.17
N SER A 9 6.82 -6.88 31.17
CA SER A 9 6.86 -8.11 30.42
C SER A 9 7.03 -7.70 28.96
N ASN A 10 8.13 -8.14 28.36
CA ASN A 10 8.34 -8.15 26.93
C ASN A 10 7.13 -8.90 26.31
N ASN A 11 6.07 -8.18 25.99
CA ASN A 11 4.78 -8.80 25.67
C ASN A 11 4.77 -9.16 24.19
N TRP A 12 5.63 -10.11 23.81
CA TRP A 12 5.70 -10.64 22.45
C TRP A 12 4.33 -11.07 21.91
N TRP A 13 3.42 -11.46 22.80
CA TRP A 13 2.05 -11.82 22.42
C TRP A 13 1.26 -10.64 21.84
N VAL A 14 1.51 -9.41 22.34
CA VAL A 14 0.94 -8.18 21.76
C VAL A 14 1.44 -7.99 20.34
N LEU A 15 2.75 -8.14 20.13
CA LEU A 15 3.34 -8.03 18.80
C LEU A 15 2.84 -9.14 17.84
N ILE A 16 2.67 -10.36 18.34
CA ILE A 16 2.12 -11.48 17.55
C ILE A 16 0.68 -11.17 17.13
N ALA A 17 -0.18 -10.71 18.04
CA ALA A 17 -1.57 -10.37 17.70
C ALA A 17 -1.65 -9.26 16.64
N ILE A 18 -0.89 -8.17 16.85
CA ILE A 18 -0.82 -7.05 15.91
C ILE A 18 -0.21 -7.52 14.58
N GLY A 19 0.89 -8.26 14.65
CA GLY A 19 1.63 -8.74 13.49
C GLY A 19 0.82 -9.68 12.61
N LEU A 20 0.06 -10.61 13.18
CA LEU A 20 -0.85 -11.48 12.43
C LEU A 20 -1.94 -10.68 11.70
N GLY A 21 -2.57 -9.72 12.38
CA GLY A 21 -3.57 -8.86 11.76
C GLY A 21 -2.99 -8.05 10.59
N VAL A 22 -1.84 -7.41 10.81
CA VAL A 22 -1.13 -6.62 9.79
C VAL A 22 -0.68 -7.51 8.62
N PHE A 23 -0.15 -8.70 8.89
CA PHE A 23 0.26 -9.64 7.86
C PHE A 23 -0.90 -10.06 6.97
N MET A 24 -2.05 -10.44 7.58
CA MET A 24 -3.28 -10.77 6.84
C MET A 24 -3.71 -9.62 5.93
N ALA A 25 -3.83 -8.41 6.48
CA ALA A 25 -4.30 -7.25 5.72
C ALA A 25 -3.35 -6.90 4.57
N MET A 26 -2.03 -7.03 4.76
CA MET A 26 -1.03 -6.76 3.71
C MET A 26 -0.97 -7.87 2.65
N LEU A 27 -1.12 -9.12 3.07
CA LEU A 27 -1.22 -10.26 2.18
C LEU A 27 -2.45 -10.14 1.29
N ASP A 28 -3.60 -9.82 1.88
CA ASP A 28 -4.89 -9.71 1.20
C ASP A 28 -4.88 -8.68 0.05
N VAL A 29 -4.28 -7.52 0.27
CA VAL A 29 -4.17 -6.46 -0.75
C VAL A 29 -3.52 -6.96 -2.04
N THR A 30 -2.60 -7.90 -1.96
CA THR A 30 -1.78 -8.34 -3.11
C THR A 30 -2.14 -9.72 -3.64
N ILE A 31 -2.65 -10.60 -2.79
CA ILE A 31 -2.99 -11.98 -3.14
C ILE A 31 -4.17 -12.05 -4.12
N VAL A 32 -5.13 -11.13 -3.97
CA VAL A 32 -6.35 -11.07 -4.78
C VAL A 32 -6.04 -10.85 -6.26
N ASN A 33 -5.03 -10.04 -6.59
CA ASN A 33 -4.68 -9.75 -7.98
C ASN A 33 -4.35 -11.01 -8.79
N VAL A 34 -3.80 -12.04 -8.16
CA VAL A 34 -3.50 -13.33 -8.82
C VAL A 34 -4.76 -14.12 -9.12
N ALA A 35 -5.80 -13.94 -8.31
CA ALA A 35 -7.06 -14.67 -8.44
C ALA A 35 -8.03 -14.03 -9.45
N LEU A 36 -7.88 -12.74 -9.79
CA LEU A 36 -8.81 -12.00 -10.65
C LEU A 36 -9.17 -12.71 -11.96
N PRO A 37 -8.21 -13.25 -12.74
CA PRO A 37 -8.56 -13.93 -13.99
C PRO A 37 -9.39 -15.20 -13.77
N THR A 38 -9.19 -15.89 -12.64
CA THR A 38 -9.94 -17.11 -12.29
C THR A 38 -11.35 -16.76 -11.81
N ILE A 39 -11.49 -15.71 -11.00
CA ILE A 39 -12.78 -15.16 -10.55
C ILE A 39 -13.60 -14.70 -11.75
N GLN A 40 -12.99 -13.96 -12.68
CA GLN A 40 -13.62 -13.47 -13.90
C GLN A 40 -14.22 -14.60 -14.73
N ARG A 41 -13.46 -15.68 -14.93
CA ARG A 41 -13.91 -16.86 -15.69
C ARG A 41 -15.01 -17.62 -14.96
N GLU A 42 -14.90 -17.81 -13.64
CA GLU A 42 -15.89 -18.58 -12.88
C GLU A 42 -17.25 -17.87 -12.81
N PHE A 43 -17.27 -16.55 -12.61
CA PHE A 43 -18.52 -15.78 -12.56
C PHE A 43 -18.96 -15.27 -13.92
N ASN A 44 -18.23 -15.54 -14.99
CA ASN A 44 -18.47 -15.00 -16.33
C ASN A 44 -18.67 -13.47 -16.30
N ALA A 45 -17.89 -12.79 -15.45
CA ALA A 45 -17.99 -11.37 -15.18
C ALA A 45 -17.22 -10.54 -16.21
N SER A 46 -17.68 -9.30 -16.45
CA SER A 46 -16.89 -8.34 -17.23
C SER A 46 -15.59 -7.96 -16.50
N TYR A 47 -14.60 -7.50 -17.27
CA TYR A 47 -13.35 -6.99 -16.68
C TYR A 47 -13.62 -5.91 -15.63
N THR A 48 -14.51 -4.95 -15.94
CA THR A 48 -14.88 -3.87 -15.02
C THR A 48 -15.50 -4.38 -13.72
N ASN A 49 -16.41 -5.37 -13.80
CA ASN A 49 -17.00 -5.96 -12.60
C ASN A 49 -15.97 -6.70 -11.75
N THR A 50 -15.02 -7.35 -12.39
CA THR A 50 -13.93 -8.05 -11.68
C THR A 50 -12.98 -7.07 -10.98
N GLN A 51 -12.71 -5.90 -11.56
CA GLN A 51 -11.91 -4.85 -10.92
C GLN A 51 -12.54 -4.33 -9.62
N TRP A 52 -13.87 -4.39 -9.49
CA TRP A 52 -14.55 -4.03 -8.26
C TRP A 52 -14.16 -4.89 -7.05
N VAL A 53 -13.65 -6.10 -7.25
CA VAL A 53 -13.11 -6.95 -6.16
C VAL A 53 -11.95 -6.25 -5.44
N VAL A 54 -11.14 -5.48 -6.16
CA VAL A 54 -10.03 -4.69 -5.60
C VAL A 54 -10.51 -3.30 -5.19
N ASN A 55 -11.29 -2.64 -6.04
CA ASN A 55 -11.71 -1.26 -5.86
C ASN A 55 -12.61 -1.05 -4.64
N ALA A 56 -13.57 -1.97 -4.41
CA ALA A 56 -14.46 -1.91 -3.25
C ALA A 56 -13.66 -1.96 -1.93
N TYR A 57 -12.68 -2.84 -1.82
CA TYR A 57 -11.78 -2.90 -0.67
C TYR A 57 -10.99 -1.59 -0.52
N THR A 58 -10.35 -1.14 -1.59
CA THR A 58 -9.49 0.06 -1.59
C THR A 58 -10.23 1.32 -1.15
N ILE A 59 -11.43 1.53 -1.67
CA ILE A 59 -12.27 2.69 -1.34
C ILE A 59 -12.69 2.64 0.13
N THR A 60 -13.30 1.53 0.55
CA THR A 60 -13.82 1.42 1.91
C THR A 60 -12.70 1.44 2.95
N TYR A 61 -11.55 0.83 2.63
CA TYR A 61 -10.34 0.93 3.45
C TYR A 61 -9.93 2.39 3.66
N ALA A 62 -9.77 3.15 2.59
CA ALA A 62 -9.30 4.53 2.69
C ALA A 62 -10.29 5.44 3.41
N VAL A 63 -11.58 5.34 3.07
CA VAL A 63 -12.67 6.12 3.66
C VAL A 63 -12.82 5.84 5.16
N ALA A 64 -12.75 4.58 5.57
CA ALA A 64 -12.92 4.20 6.97
C ALA A 64 -11.69 4.49 7.86
N THR A 65 -10.50 4.66 7.26
CA THR A 65 -9.24 4.75 8.01
C THR A 65 -9.23 5.88 9.05
N LEU A 66 -9.60 7.11 8.67
CA LEU A 66 -9.60 8.24 9.61
C LEU A 66 -10.71 8.13 10.65
N ILE A 67 -11.87 7.63 10.25
CA ILE A 67 -13.01 7.42 11.16
C ILE A 67 -12.63 6.44 12.25
N ILE A 68 -12.12 5.26 11.88
CA ILE A 68 -11.74 4.21 12.84
C ILE A 68 -10.54 4.65 13.69
N ALA A 69 -9.59 5.38 13.13
CA ALA A 69 -8.49 5.96 13.87
C ALA A 69 -8.99 6.92 14.98
N LYS A 70 -9.92 7.83 14.64
CA LYS A 70 -10.53 8.75 15.62
C LYS A 70 -11.34 8.01 16.67
N LEU A 71 -12.18 7.06 16.27
CA LEU A 71 -12.96 6.26 17.22
C LEU A 71 -12.05 5.44 18.15
N GLY A 72 -10.94 4.93 17.63
CA GLY A 72 -9.91 4.26 18.44
C GLY A 72 -9.27 5.18 19.46
N ASP A 73 -8.96 6.43 19.12
CA ASP A 73 -8.40 7.41 20.04
C ASP A 73 -9.43 7.84 21.12
N LEU A 74 -10.73 7.92 20.77
CA LEU A 74 -11.79 8.35 21.69
C LEU A 74 -12.28 7.24 22.63
N TYR A 75 -12.47 6.03 22.11
CA TYR A 75 -13.15 4.95 22.83
C TYR A 75 -12.23 3.79 23.21
N GLY A 76 -11.04 3.72 22.62
CA GLY A 76 -10.04 2.70 22.93
C GLY A 76 -9.47 2.02 21.69
N LYS A 77 -8.15 2.05 21.58
CA LYS A 77 -7.42 1.52 20.41
C LYS A 77 -7.49 0.00 20.34
N LYS A 78 -7.40 -0.69 21.48
CA LYS A 78 -7.59 -2.15 21.55
C LYS A 78 -8.96 -2.55 21.07
N LEU A 79 -10.01 -1.90 21.57
CA LEU A 79 -11.39 -2.23 21.24
C LEU A 79 -11.61 -2.13 19.72
N PHE A 80 -11.27 -0.98 19.14
CA PHE A 80 -11.47 -0.76 17.70
C PHE A 80 -10.54 -1.59 16.83
N PHE A 81 -9.34 -1.92 17.27
CA PHE A 81 -8.47 -2.88 16.60
C PHE A 81 -9.10 -4.28 16.55
N LEU A 82 -9.62 -4.77 17.66
CA LEU A 82 -10.25 -6.09 17.72
C LEU A 82 -11.56 -6.15 16.93
N ILE A 83 -12.39 -5.09 16.97
CA ILE A 83 -13.58 -4.97 16.12
C ILE A 83 -13.18 -5.03 14.64
N SER A 84 -12.18 -4.24 14.26
CA SER A 84 -11.69 -4.19 12.88
C SER A 84 -11.14 -5.54 12.42
N LEU A 85 -10.41 -6.23 13.29
CA LEU A 85 -9.89 -7.57 13.02
C LEU A 85 -11.04 -8.59 12.87
N GLY A 86 -12.10 -8.47 13.67
CA GLY A 86 -13.33 -9.27 13.55
C GLY A 86 -14.06 -9.00 12.23
N ILE A 87 -14.24 -7.72 11.86
CA ILE A 87 -14.86 -7.30 10.59
C ILE A 87 -14.04 -7.85 9.40
N PHE A 88 -12.71 -7.74 9.44
CA PHE A 88 -11.83 -8.27 8.40
C PHE A 88 -11.98 -9.79 8.26
N THR A 89 -11.92 -10.51 9.38
CA THR A 89 -12.04 -11.98 9.39
C THR A 89 -13.39 -12.45 8.86
N LEU A 90 -14.48 -11.80 9.28
CA LEU A 90 -15.83 -12.09 8.78
C LEU A 90 -15.97 -11.70 7.30
N GLY A 91 -15.40 -10.57 6.89
CA GLY A 91 -15.37 -10.14 5.49
C GLY A 91 -14.67 -11.16 4.59
N SER A 92 -13.49 -11.65 5.01
CA SER A 92 -12.79 -12.74 4.32
C SER A 92 -13.62 -14.02 4.24
N LEU A 93 -14.34 -14.39 5.33
CA LEU A 93 -15.26 -15.53 5.30
C LEU A 93 -16.38 -15.32 4.28
N PHE A 94 -17.01 -14.13 4.25
CA PHE A 94 -18.06 -13.83 3.27
C PHE A 94 -17.51 -13.82 1.84
N CYS A 95 -16.30 -13.31 1.60
CA CYS A 95 -15.64 -13.39 0.29
C CYS A 95 -15.44 -14.84 -0.16
N SER A 96 -15.04 -15.73 0.75
CA SER A 96 -14.83 -17.14 0.43
C SER A 96 -16.12 -17.87 0.10
N LEU A 97 -17.25 -17.44 0.63
CA LEU A 97 -18.57 -18.04 0.44
C LEU A 97 -19.39 -17.35 -0.67
N ALA A 98 -18.86 -16.33 -1.32
CA ALA A 98 -19.58 -15.53 -2.30
C ALA A 98 -20.05 -16.38 -3.51
N PRO A 99 -21.37 -16.38 -3.83
CA PRO A 99 -21.94 -17.15 -4.93
C PRO A 99 -21.84 -16.43 -6.28
N ASN A 100 -21.59 -15.11 -6.29
CA ASN A 100 -21.49 -14.28 -7.48
C ASN A 100 -20.59 -13.06 -7.23
N ASP A 101 -20.28 -12.31 -8.29
CA ASP A 101 -19.42 -11.14 -8.28
C ASP A 101 -19.97 -10.00 -7.40
N LEU A 102 -21.28 -9.76 -7.39
CA LEU A 102 -21.89 -8.70 -6.58
C LEU A 102 -21.67 -8.96 -5.07
N ILE A 103 -21.96 -10.17 -4.60
CA ILE A 103 -21.78 -10.53 -3.19
C ILE A 103 -20.28 -10.50 -2.82
N LEU A 104 -19.41 -10.94 -3.73
CA LEU A 104 -17.97 -10.83 -3.54
C LEU A 104 -17.54 -9.36 -3.38
N ASN A 105 -17.99 -8.47 -4.24
CA ASN A 105 -17.65 -7.04 -4.20
C ASN A 105 -18.16 -6.35 -2.93
N LEU A 106 -19.39 -6.66 -2.49
CA LEU A 106 -19.92 -6.16 -1.22
C LEU A 106 -19.14 -6.68 -0.01
N SER A 107 -18.78 -7.96 -0.04
CA SER A 107 -17.96 -8.58 1.01
C SER A 107 -16.56 -7.97 1.07
N ARG A 108 -15.97 -7.64 -0.08
CA ARG A 108 -14.71 -6.92 -0.19
C ARG A 108 -14.79 -5.51 0.41
N GLY A 109 -15.89 -4.80 0.14
CA GLY A 109 -16.14 -3.50 0.77
C GLY A 109 -16.21 -3.60 2.31
N PHE A 110 -16.91 -4.62 2.83
CA PHE A 110 -16.98 -4.88 4.27
C PHE A 110 -15.61 -5.24 4.85
N GLU A 111 -14.84 -6.09 4.19
CA GLU A 111 -13.48 -6.48 4.57
C GLU A 111 -12.53 -5.29 4.61
N GLY A 112 -12.63 -4.36 3.64
CA GLY A 112 -11.83 -3.14 3.58
C GLY A 112 -12.01 -2.23 4.80
N ILE A 113 -13.24 -2.13 5.33
CA ILE A 113 -13.49 -1.42 6.59
C ILE A 113 -12.68 -2.05 7.74
N GLY A 114 -12.65 -3.39 7.83
CA GLY A 114 -11.83 -4.09 8.82
C GLY A 114 -10.34 -3.84 8.63
N GLY A 115 -9.84 -3.98 7.39
CA GLY A 115 -8.44 -3.76 7.06
C GLY A 115 -7.92 -2.38 7.44
N SER A 116 -8.76 -1.35 7.28
CA SER A 116 -8.42 0.03 7.62
C SER A 116 -8.08 0.22 9.11
N GLY A 117 -8.87 -0.37 10.01
CA GLY A 117 -8.62 -0.28 11.43
C GLY A 117 -7.48 -1.18 11.90
N VAL A 118 -7.30 -2.34 11.29
CA VAL A 118 -6.17 -3.23 11.59
C VAL A 118 -4.84 -2.50 11.32
N LEU A 119 -4.68 -1.88 10.16
CA LEU A 119 -3.46 -1.15 9.84
C LEU A 119 -3.39 0.21 10.54
N GLY A 120 -4.50 0.96 10.53
CA GLY A 120 -4.56 2.29 11.12
C GLY A 120 -4.24 2.30 12.61
N LEU A 121 -4.73 1.34 13.38
CA LEU A 121 -4.52 1.29 14.83
C LEU A 121 -3.31 0.46 15.26
N SER A 122 -2.73 -0.38 14.38
CA SER A 122 -1.59 -1.22 14.72
C SER A 122 -0.38 -0.43 15.17
N MET A 123 0.00 0.62 14.44
CA MET A 123 1.12 1.51 14.80
C MET A 123 0.83 2.25 16.12
N ALA A 124 -0.40 2.72 16.30
CA ALA A 124 -0.81 3.44 17.50
C ALA A 124 -0.76 2.54 18.74
N LEU A 125 -1.20 1.28 18.63
CA LEU A 125 -1.08 0.29 19.69
C LEU A 125 0.37 -0.02 20.05
N ILE A 126 1.27 -0.08 19.06
CA ILE A 126 2.70 -0.21 19.30
C ILE A 126 3.21 1.05 20.01
N GLY A 127 2.79 2.24 19.57
CA GLY A 127 3.16 3.51 20.20
C GLY A 127 2.75 3.61 21.64
N ASP A 128 1.58 3.07 22.00
CA ASP A 128 1.07 3.04 23.37
C ASP A 128 1.77 2.01 24.26
N ASN A 129 2.12 0.85 23.71
CA ASN A 129 2.65 -0.26 24.52
C ASN A 129 4.18 -0.23 24.68
N TYR A 130 4.90 0.46 23.78
CA TYR A 130 6.36 0.49 23.77
C TYR A 130 6.90 1.92 23.68
N ASN A 131 8.02 2.21 24.34
CA ASN A 131 8.62 3.54 24.40
C ASN A 131 10.06 3.56 23.86
N GLY A 132 10.52 4.74 23.43
CA GLY A 132 11.91 5.00 23.09
C GLY A 132 12.50 3.98 22.09
N LYS A 133 13.67 3.42 22.43
CA LYS A 133 14.39 2.45 21.58
C LYS A 133 13.61 1.15 21.35
N GLN A 134 12.82 0.73 22.36
CA GLN A 134 11.99 -0.48 22.22
C GLN A 134 10.87 -0.27 21.20
N ARG A 135 10.20 0.89 21.18
CA ARG A 135 9.21 1.24 20.16
C ARG A 135 9.81 1.20 18.77
N ALA A 136 10.99 1.79 18.57
CA ALA A 136 11.67 1.75 17.28
C ALA A 136 11.99 0.31 16.82
N PHE A 137 12.42 -0.55 17.74
CA PHE A 137 12.68 -1.97 17.47
C PHE A 137 11.41 -2.72 17.05
N ILE A 138 10.29 -2.53 17.78
CA ILE A 138 9.02 -3.18 17.49
C ILE A 138 8.41 -2.66 16.18
N LEU A 139 8.50 -1.34 15.91
CA LEU A 139 8.11 -0.76 14.61
C LEU A 139 9.00 -1.27 13.48
N GLY A 140 10.25 -1.64 13.77
CA GLY A 140 11.12 -2.33 12.83
C GLY A 140 10.56 -3.69 12.42
N ILE A 141 10.15 -4.51 13.38
CA ILE A 141 9.50 -5.81 13.11
C ILE A 141 8.18 -5.60 12.38
N TRP A 142 7.35 -4.66 12.83
CA TRP A 142 6.07 -4.33 12.18
C TRP A 142 6.27 -3.91 10.72
N GLY A 143 7.24 -3.04 10.43
CA GLY A 143 7.57 -2.64 9.07
C GLY A 143 8.09 -3.79 8.21
N GLY A 144 8.83 -4.73 8.83
CA GLY A 144 9.24 -5.99 8.20
C GLY A 144 8.03 -6.85 7.80
N ILE A 145 7.04 -6.98 8.69
CA ILE A 145 5.80 -7.71 8.43
C ILE A 145 5.01 -7.06 7.29
N VAL A 146 4.88 -5.72 7.29
CA VAL A 146 4.22 -4.97 6.20
C VAL A 146 4.90 -5.23 4.86
N GLY A 147 6.22 -5.06 4.79
CA GLY A 147 6.97 -5.26 3.55
C GLY A 147 6.94 -6.70 3.05
N PHE A 148 7.06 -7.67 3.94
CA PHE A 148 6.98 -9.09 3.60
C PHE A 148 5.58 -9.49 3.16
N GLY A 149 4.54 -9.12 3.92
CA GLY A 149 3.14 -9.44 3.61
C GLY A 149 2.72 -8.92 2.23
N THR A 150 3.06 -7.66 1.92
CA THR A 150 2.78 -7.07 0.61
C THR A 150 3.48 -7.82 -0.54
N SER A 151 4.68 -8.31 -0.31
CA SER A 151 5.50 -8.88 -1.38
C SER A 151 5.28 -10.38 -1.60
N ILE A 152 4.87 -11.13 -0.57
CA ILE A 152 4.66 -12.59 -0.66
C ILE A 152 3.30 -12.96 -1.26
N GLY A 153 2.37 -12.00 -1.36
CA GLY A 153 1.00 -12.22 -1.84
C GLY A 153 0.93 -12.96 -3.17
N PRO A 154 1.63 -12.54 -4.22
CA PRO A 154 1.60 -13.24 -5.50
C PRO A 154 2.07 -14.69 -5.43
N LEU A 155 3.07 -15.00 -4.60
CA LEU A 155 3.54 -16.38 -4.41
C LEU A 155 2.48 -17.24 -3.71
N VAL A 156 1.97 -16.77 -2.58
CA VAL A 156 0.93 -17.51 -1.81
C VAL A 156 -0.34 -17.63 -2.64
N GLY A 157 -0.74 -16.55 -3.33
CA GLY A 157 -1.90 -16.54 -4.22
C GLY A 157 -1.76 -17.53 -5.37
N GLY A 158 -0.59 -17.56 -6.02
CA GLY A 158 -0.31 -18.51 -7.10
C GLY A 158 -0.44 -19.96 -6.62
N ILE A 159 0.12 -20.29 -5.46
CA ILE A 159 0.00 -21.64 -4.87
C ILE A 159 -1.47 -21.97 -4.55
N LEU A 160 -2.18 -21.08 -3.86
CA LEU A 160 -3.55 -21.34 -3.44
C LEU A 160 -4.52 -21.45 -4.61
N VAL A 161 -4.40 -20.58 -5.62
CA VAL A 161 -5.26 -20.61 -6.82
C VAL A 161 -4.95 -21.83 -7.68
N GLN A 162 -3.69 -22.24 -7.80
CA GLN A 162 -3.27 -23.36 -8.65
C GLN A 162 -3.64 -24.72 -8.05
N TYR A 163 -3.43 -24.94 -6.74
CA TYR A 163 -3.56 -26.23 -6.09
C TYR A 163 -4.91 -26.45 -5.38
N PHE A 164 -5.64 -25.36 -5.10
CA PHE A 164 -6.96 -25.42 -4.47
C PHE A 164 -7.99 -24.73 -5.35
N ASN A 165 -8.38 -23.50 -5.01
CA ASN A 165 -9.23 -22.62 -5.81
C ASN A 165 -9.01 -21.16 -5.35
N TRP A 166 -9.57 -20.20 -6.08
CA TRP A 166 -9.42 -18.80 -5.73
C TRP A 166 -10.02 -18.44 -4.36
N ARG A 167 -11.02 -19.15 -3.86
CA ARG A 167 -11.64 -18.92 -2.55
C ARG A 167 -10.66 -19.16 -1.41
N ALA A 168 -9.67 -20.04 -1.62
CA ALA A 168 -8.64 -20.33 -0.61
C ALA A 168 -7.81 -19.11 -0.20
N ILE A 169 -7.69 -18.10 -1.08
CA ILE A 169 -6.99 -16.85 -0.74
C ILE A 169 -7.68 -16.08 0.40
N PHE A 170 -8.99 -16.20 0.52
CA PHE A 170 -9.77 -15.61 1.61
C PHE A 170 -9.86 -16.54 2.82
N VAL A 171 -10.01 -17.85 2.60
CA VAL A 171 -10.10 -18.84 3.69
C VAL A 171 -8.86 -18.78 4.59
N ILE A 172 -7.66 -18.55 4.06
CA ILE A 172 -6.42 -18.47 4.85
C ILE A 172 -6.46 -17.38 5.93
N ASN A 173 -7.19 -16.29 5.68
CA ASN A 173 -7.33 -15.18 6.63
C ASN A 173 -8.19 -15.56 7.84
N VAL A 174 -9.14 -16.49 7.69
CA VAL A 174 -10.08 -16.83 8.76
C VAL A 174 -9.40 -17.43 9.99
N PRO A 175 -8.61 -18.53 9.89
CA PRO A 175 -7.91 -19.07 11.04
C PRO A 175 -6.88 -18.09 11.63
N LEU A 176 -6.17 -17.36 10.79
CA LEU A 176 -5.20 -16.36 11.26
C LEU A 176 -5.89 -15.24 12.05
N GLY A 177 -7.04 -14.76 11.55
CA GLY A 177 -7.83 -13.72 12.21
C GLY A 177 -8.39 -14.18 13.55
N ILE A 178 -8.94 -15.39 13.62
CA ILE A 178 -9.44 -15.96 14.88
C ILE A 178 -8.31 -16.05 15.91
N ILE A 179 -7.14 -16.56 15.53
CA ILE A 179 -5.96 -16.64 16.40
C ILE A 179 -5.53 -15.24 16.87
N ALA A 180 -5.48 -14.28 15.95
CA ALA A 180 -5.09 -12.89 16.27
C ALA A 180 -6.10 -12.22 17.23
N VAL A 181 -7.41 -12.44 17.06
CA VAL A 181 -8.46 -11.95 17.97
C VAL A 181 -8.31 -12.57 19.36
N ILE A 182 -8.14 -13.88 19.46
CA ILE A 182 -8.00 -14.57 20.77
C ILE A 182 -6.77 -14.07 21.52
N ILE A 183 -5.62 -13.96 20.83
CA ILE A 183 -4.39 -13.44 21.43
C ILE A 183 -4.56 -11.97 21.79
N GLY A 184 -5.19 -11.18 20.92
CA GLY A 184 -5.41 -9.74 21.14
C GLY A 184 -6.32 -9.46 22.34
N ILE A 185 -7.42 -10.21 22.52
CA ILE A 185 -8.29 -10.09 23.69
C ILE A 185 -7.49 -10.33 24.99
N LYS A 186 -6.65 -11.36 24.99
CA LYS A 186 -5.92 -11.81 26.19
C LYS A 186 -4.74 -10.92 26.55
N TYR A 187 -3.97 -10.46 25.56
CA TYR A 187 -2.65 -9.87 25.81
C TYR A 187 -2.55 -8.37 25.50
N ILE A 188 -3.38 -7.81 24.59
CA ILE A 188 -3.37 -6.36 24.36
C ILE A 188 -4.02 -5.68 25.56
N THR A 189 -3.33 -4.70 26.14
CA THR A 189 -3.85 -3.92 27.26
C THR A 189 -4.39 -2.59 26.76
N GLU A 190 -5.64 -2.26 27.10
CA GLU A 190 -6.20 -0.95 26.77
C GLU A 190 -5.60 0.11 27.68
N LYS A 191 -4.94 1.09 27.12
CA LYS A 191 -4.47 2.27 27.85
C LYS A 191 -5.51 3.37 27.67
N LYS A 192 -6.26 3.64 28.73
CA LYS A 192 -7.23 4.74 28.77
C LYS A 192 -6.46 6.05 28.92
N HIS A 193 -6.59 6.92 27.94
CA HIS A 193 -6.13 8.29 28.02
C HIS A 193 -7.33 9.20 28.31
N PRO A 194 -7.20 10.21 29.18
CA PRO A 194 -8.27 11.19 29.39
C PRO A 194 -8.44 12.00 28.10
N VAL A 195 -9.54 11.76 27.40
CA VAL A 195 -9.91 12.45 26.16
C VAL A 195 -11.35 12.92 26.32
N ASP A 196 -11.63 14.12 25.87
CA ASP A 196 -13.01 14.58 25.73
C ASP A 196 -13.66 13.77 24.59
N ARG A 197 -14.74 13.03 24.93
CA ARG A 197 -15.42 12.10 24.02
C ARG A 197 -16.36 12.79 23.02
N HIS A 198 -16.06 14.01 22.65
CA HIS A 198 -16.83 14.70 21.62
C HIS A 198 -16.50 14.12 20.24
N VAL A 199 -17.53 13.72 19.52
CA VAL A 199 -17.40 13.16 18.16
C VAL A 199 -17.80 14.25 17.17
N ASP A 200 -16.88 14.67 16.33
CA ASP A 200 -17.16 15.53 15.18
C ASP A 200 -17.69 14.68 14.02
N ILE A 201 -19.00 14.41 14.04
CA ILE A 201 -19.66 13.59 13.01
C ILE A 201 -19.53 14.24 11.63
N LEU A 202 -19.64 15.59 11.57
CA LEU A 202 -19.57 16.30 10.29
C LEU A 202 -18.16 16.26 9.70
N GLY A 203 -17.12 16.44 10.54
CA GLY A 203 -15.72 16.25 10.11
C GLY A 203 -15.46 14.82 9.63
N MET A 204 -16.01 13.80 10.30
CA MET A 204 -15.91 12.40 9.85
C MET A 204 -16.56 12.19 8.47
N ILE A 205 -17.76 12.72 8.25
CA ILE A 205 -18.46 12.60 6.96
C ILE A 205 -17.69 13.34 5.86
N MET A 206 -17.24 14.57 6.14
CA MET A 206 -16.48 15.37 5.17
C MET A 206 -15.17 14.70 4.78
N SER A 207 -14.41 14.18 5.75
CA SER A 207 -13.16 13.46 5.47
C SER A 207 -13.39 12.19 4.65
N ALA A 208 -14.45 11.45 4.97
CA ALA A 208 -14.86 10.26 4.22
C ALA A 208 -15.21 10.58 2.76
N LEU A 209 -16.07 11.60 2.55
CA LEU A 209 -16.47 12.04 1.20
C LEU A 209 -15.30 12.61 0.41
N MET A 210 -14.43 13.39 1.05
CA MET A 210 -13.20 13.92 0.43
C MET A 210 -12.32 12.80 -0.10
N ILE A 211 -12.00 11.81 0.74
CA ILE A 211 -11.16 10.67 0.36
C ILE A 211 -11.84 9.84 -0.73
N PHE A 212 -13.15 9.59 -0.59
CA PHE A 212 -13.94 8.90 -1.59
C PHE A 212 -13.84 9.59 -2.96
N CYS A 213 -14.11 10.90 -3.02
CA CYS A 213 -14.08 11.66 -4.28
C CYS A 213 -12.69 11.61 -4.94
N ILE A 214 -11.62 11.77 -4.17
CA ILE A 214 -10.25 11.74 -4.71
C ILE A 214 -9.95 10.33 -5.28
N ILE A 215 -10.20 9.28 -4.52
CA ILE A 215 -9.92 7.91 -4.96
C ILE A 215 -10.81 7.52 -6.13
N TRP A 216 -12.11 7.88 -6.09
CA TRP A 216 -13.02 7.59 -7.18
C TRP A 216 -12.61 8.27 -8.49
N GLY A 217 -12.16 9.53 -8.42
CA GLY A 217 -11.63 10.24 -9.58
C GLY A 217 -10.39 9.55 -10.17
N LEU A 218 -9.48 9.06 -9.31
CA LEU A 218 -8.30 8.31 -9.74
C LEU A 218 -8.66 6.95 -10.35
N LEU A 219 -9.58 6.21 -9.73
CA LEU A 219 -10.05 4.92 -10.25
C LEU A 219 -10.79 5.07 -11.59
N ASN A 220 -11.56 6.15 -11.79
CA ASN A 220 -12.17 6.42 -13.09
C ASN A 220 -11.14 6.64 -14.18
N LYS A 221 -10.01 7.31 -13.86
CA LYS A 221 -8.90 7.48 -14.80
C LYS A 221 -8.17 6.16 -15.06
N GLU A 222 -8.00 5.31 -14.05
CA GLU A 222 -7.39 3.98 -14.17
C GLU A 222 -8.25 3.07 -15.07
N ASN A 223 -9.56 3.04 -14.83
CA ASN A 223 -10.49 2.19 -15.58
C ASN A 223 -10.74 2.68 -17.02
N ASN A 224 -10.48 3.96 -17.31
CA ASN A 224 -10.60 4.58 -18.61
C ASN A 224 -9.29 5.31 -18.99
N PRO A 225 -8.24 4.59 -19.39
CA PRO A 225 -6.94 5.19 -19.68
C PRO A 225 -6.98 6.24 -20.78
N ASP A 226 -7.89 6.08 -21.76
CA ASP A 226 -8.05 7.00 -22.89
C ASP A 226 -8.85 8.27 -22.55
N ALA A 227 -9.60 8.29 -21.45
CA ALA A 227 -10.26 9.50 -20.97
C ALA A 227 -9.20 10.58 -20.67
N THR A 228 -9.45 11.82 -21.08
CA THR A 228 -8.56 12.93 -20.72
C THR A 228 -8.67 13.25 -19.23
N TRP A 229 -7.65 13.88 -18.64
CA TRP A 229 -7.74 14.38 -17.25
C TRP A 229 -8.86 15.42 -17.07
N LEU A 230 -9.28 16.07 -18.18
CA LEU A 230 -10.37 17.05 -18.22
C LEU A 230 -11.74 16.39 -18.41
N ASP A 231 -11.81 15.07 -18.55
CA ASP A 231 -13.09 14.35 -18.58
C ASP A 231 -13.85 14.60 -17.29
N ILE A 232 -15.15 14.95 -17.43
CA ILE A 232 -16.00 15.31 -16.28
C ILE A 232 -16.09 14.19 -15.24
N HIS A 233 -16.01 12.93 -15.67
CA HIS A 233 -16.01 11.76 -14.79
C HIS A 233 -14.69 11.57 -14.03
N VAL A 234 -13.61 12.25 -14.43
CA VAL A 234 -12.32 12.25 -13.72
C VAL A 234 -12.18 13.55 -12.95
N ILE A 235 -12.10 14.68 -13.66
CA ILE A 235 -11.79 15.97 -13.04
C ILE A 235 -12.90 16.44 -12.10
N GLY A 236 -14.18 16.14 -12.41
CA GLY A 236 -15.31 16.51 -11.58
C GLY A 236 -15.19 15.93 -10.16
N TRP A 237 -14.81 14.66 -10.05
CA TRP A 237 -14.59 14.02 -8.76
C TRP A 237 -13.33 14.53 -8.04
N LEU A 238 -12.24 14.80 -8.76
CA LEU A 238 -11.04 15.37 -8.18
C LEU A 238 -11.28 16.80 -7.66
N ILE A 239 -11.98 17.64 -8.42
CA ILE A 239 -12.39 18.98 -7.99
C ILE A 239 -13.33 18.92 -6.78
N ALA A 240 -14.31 18.03 -6.78
CA ALA A 240 -15.19 17.82 -5.64
C ALA A 240 -14.39 17.41 -4.39
N GLY A 241 -13.41 16.52 -4.55
CA GLY A 241 -12.51 16.12 -3.47
C GLY A 241 -11.67 17.27 -2.94
N ILE A 242 -11.13 18.15 -3.82
CA ILE A 242 -10.37 19.34 -3.42
C ILE A 242 -11.26 20.37 -2.72
N ILE A 243 -12.48 20.60 -3.22
CA ILE A 243 -13.44 21.51 -2.57
C ILE A 243 -13.79 20.99 -1.17
N LEU A 244 -14.07 19.69 -1.04
CA LEU A 244 -14.35 19.05 0.24
C LEU A 244 -13.15 19.12 1.20
N LEU A 245 -11.92 19.00 0.69
CA LEU A 245 -10.70 19.20 1.47
C LEU A 245 -10.64 20.62 2.05
N VAL A 246 -10.89 21.63 1.21
CA VAL A 246 -10.89 23.03 1.67
C VAL A 246 -11.98 23.27 2.72
N ILE A 247 -13.20 22.78 2.46
CA ILE A 247 -14.31 22.91 3.41
C ILE A 247 -13.98 22.18 4.73
N PHE A 248 -13.43 20.97 4.66
CA PHE A 248 -13.01 20.20 5.81
C PHE A 248 -11.97 20.95 6.65
N VAL A 249 -10.92 21.47 6.02
CA VAL A 249 -9.88 22.25 6.72
C VAL A 249 -10.48 23.50 7.39
N LEU A 250 -11.34 24.25 6.69
CA LEU A 250 -12.00 25.43 7.25
C LEU A 250 -12.94 25.07 8.41
N TRP A 251 -13.60 23.92 8.34
CA TRP A 251 -14.45 23.39 9.41
C TRP A 251 -13.60 23.02 10.63
N GLU A 252 -12.55 22.19 10.45
CA GLU A 252 -11.67 21.76 11.54
C GLU A 252 -11.02 22.92 12.29
N LEU A 253 -10.62 24.00 11.57
CA LEU A 253 -10.04 25.21 12.18
C LEU A 253 -11.01 25.97 13.07
N ARG A 254 -12.33 25.75 12.91
CA ARG A 254 -13.37 26.44 13.69
C ARG A 254 -13.92 25.59 14.85
N GLN A 255 -13.61 24.29 14.84
CA GLN A 255 -14.13 23.36 15.84
C GLN A 255 -13.36 23.45 17.16
N LYS A 256 -14.10 23.40 18.29
CA LYS A 256 -13.49 23.28 19.63
C LYS A 256 -12.90 21.88 19.88
N HIS A 257 -13.51 20.85 19.30
CA HIS A 257 -13.11 19.46 19.41
C HIS A 257 -12.97 18.86 18.01
N PRO A 258 -11.92 19.23 17.25
CA PRO A 258 -11.78 18.80 15.87
C PRO A 258 -11.60 17.28 15.77
N MET A 259 -12.02 16.71 14.63
CA MET A 259 -11.73 15.31 14.31
C MET A 259 -10.21 15.08 14.28
N MET A 260 -9.48 16.02 13.68
CA MET A 260 -8.04 15.92 13.46
C MET A 260 -7.35 17.22 13.89
N ASP A 261 -6.31 17.12 14.69
CA ASP A 261 -5.46 18.29 15.01
C ASP A 261 -4.60 18.67 13.80
N LEU A 262 -5.01 19.73 13.09
CA LEU A 262 -4.30 20.23 11.93
C LEU A 262 -2.89 20.76 12.26
N SER A 263 -2.58 21.00 13.55
CA SER A 263 -1.23 21.39 13.97
C SER A 263 -0.19 20.31 13.69
N LEU A 264 -0.61 19.07 13.49
CA LEU A 264 0.26 17.97 13.05
C LEU A 264 0.95 18.30 11.74
N PHE A 265 0.26 18.97 10.81
CA PHE A 265 0.80 19.38 9.51
C PHE A 265 1.72 20.61 9.59
N LEU A 266 1.82 21.26 10.74
CA LEU A 266 2.84 22.29 10.98
C LEU A 266 4.18 21.69 11.45
N ARG A 267 4.22 20.40 11.75
CA ARG A 267 5.42 19.70 12.20
C ARG A 267 6.18 19.13 11.00
N PRO A 268 7.39 19.64 10.67
CA PRO A 268 8.14 19.18 9.49
C PRO A 268 8.39 17.68 9.48
N THR A 269 8.67 17.09 10.64
CA THR A 269 8.88 15.63 10.77
C THR A 269 7.65 14.83 10.37
N PHE A 270 6.45 15.29 10.72
CA PHE A 270 5.19 14.63 10.36
C PHE A 270 4.90 14.73 8.85
N ILE A 271 5.14 15.92 8.26
CA ILE A 271 5.04 16.10 6.80
C ILE A 271 6.03 15.19 6.08
N GLY A 272 7.30 15.18 6.50
CA GLY A 272 8.34 14.34 5.88
C GLY A 272 8.01 12.85 5.96
N ALA A 273 7.44 12.39 7.09
CA ALA A 273 7.00 11.01 7.25
C ALA A 273 5.85 10.66 6.28
N ASN A 274 4.86 11.54 6.14
CA ASN A 274 3.71 11.30 5.26
C ASN A 274 4.11 11.37 3.78
N LEU A 275 4.99 12.29 3.39
CA LEU A 275 5.55 12.34 2.03
C LEU A 275 6.36 11.08 1.70
N ALA A 276 7.19 10.59 2.64
CA ALA A 276 7.92 9.34 2.45
C ALA A 276 6.97 8.13 2.36
N GLY A 277 5.88 8.11 3.15
CA GLY A 277 4.82 7.11 3.09
C GLY A 277 4.07 7.12 1.75
N PHE A 278 3.78 8.29 1.21
CA PHE A 278 3.21 8.46 -0.12
C PHE A 278 4.18 7.96 -1.20
N THR A 279 5.44 8.37 -1.13
CA THR A 279 6.47 7.99 -2.12
C THR A 279 6.73 6.49 -2.18
N ILE A 280 6.81 5.79 -1.04
CA ILE A 280 6.99 4.33 -1.07
C ILE A 280 5.80 3.64 -1.74
N SER A 281 4.60 4.17 -1.56
CA SER A 281 3.42 3.60 -2.18
C SER A 281 3.37 3.84 -3.69
N VAL A 282 3.71 5.04 -4.15
CA VAL A 282 3.85 5.35 -5.59
C VAL A 282 4.99 4.55 -6.22
N GLY A 283 6.17 4.65 -5.65
CA GLY A 283 7.41 4.21 -6.31
C GLY A 283 7.81 2.76 -6.04
N LEU A 284 7.15 2.06 -5.11
CA LEU A 284 7.44 0.65 -4.86
C LEU A 284 6.19 -0.21 -4.95
N PHE A 285 5.10 0.13 -4.26
CA PHE A 285 3.93 -0.74 -4.23
C PHE A 285 3.18 -0.71 -5.57
N ALA A 286 2.93 0.49 -6.13
CA ALA A 286 2.35 0.60 -7.47
C ALA A 286 3.31 0.08 -8.55
N PHE A 287 4.64 0.32 -8.42
CA PHE A 287 5.66 -0.22 -9.31
C PHE A 287 5.61 -1.75 -9.39
N PHE A 288 5.31 -2.45 -8.28
CA PHE A 288 5.21 -3.90 -8.29
C PHE A 288 4.16 -4.44 -9.26
N THR A 289 3.12 -3.70 -9.56
CA THR A 289 2.11 -4.06 -10.57
C THR A 289 2.77 -4.12 -11.95
N TYR A 290 3.47 -3.06 -12.34
CA TYR A 290 4.13 -2.97 -13.66
C TYR A 290 5.30 -3.94 -13.79
N LEU A 291 6.04 -4.17 -12.71
CA LEU A 291 7.09 -5.20 -12.66
C LEU A 291 6.50 -6.61 -12.88
N THR A 292 5.33 -6.89 -12.30
CA THR A 292 4.67 -8.19 -12.49
C THR A 292 4.28 -8.38 -13.96
N ILE A 293 3.68 -7.37 -14.59
CA ILE A 293 3.32 -7.40 -16.01
C ILE A 293 4.56 -7.58 -16.88
N LEU A 294 5.63 -6.82 -16.61
CA LEU A 294 6.90 -6.98 -17.33
C LEU A 294 7.39 -8.44 -17.27
N MET A 295 7.41 -9.02 -16.08
CA MET A 295 7.97 -10.36 -15.89
C MET A 295 7.05 -11.46 -16.43
N GLN A 296 5.72 -11.34 -16.29
CA GLN A 296 4.78 -12.36 -16.76
C GLN A 296 4.53 -12.26 -18.25
N ASP A 297 4.14 -11.10 -18.75
CA ASP A 297 3.65 -10.97 -20.12
C ASP A 297 4.79 -10.76 -21.12
N TYR A 298 5.79 -9.95 -20.78
CA TYR A 298 6.87 -9.57 -21.69
C TYR A 298 8.13 -10.43 -21.57
N MET A 299 8.46 -10.92 -20.37
CA MET A 299 9.57 -11.87 -20.16
C MET A 299 9.11 -13.33 -20.20
N GLY A 300 7.78 -13.62 -20.11
CA GLY A 300 7.22 -14.96 -20.25
C GLY A 300 7.35 -15.86 -19.01
N TYR A 301 7.60 -15.30 -17.83
CA TYR A 301 7.67 -16.09 -16.59
C TYR A 301 6.27 -16.44 -16.07
N SER A 302 6.13 -17.65 -15.54
CA SER A 302 4.88 -18.04 -14.87
C SER A 302 4.63 -17.21 -13.61
N PRO A 303 3.36 -17.03 -13.17
CA PRO A 303 3.04 -16.30 -11.95
C PRO A 303 3.80 -16.80 -10.71
N LEU A 304 3.97 -18.12 -10.59
CA LEU A 304 4.74 -18.73 -9.51
C LEU A 304 6.24 -18.35 -9.59
N ALA A 305 6.82 -18.38 -10.80
CA ALA A 305 8.21 -17.99 -11.01
C ALA A 305 8.44 -16.52 -10.62
N VAL A 306 7.54 -15.63 -11.04
CA VAL A 306 7.61 -14.19 -10.68
C VAL A 306 7.50 -14.00 -9.17
N GLY A 307 6.59 -14.73 -8.50
CA GLY A 307 6.47 -14.72 -7.05
C GLY A 307 7.79 -15.13 -6.36
N LEU A 308 8.41 -16.22 -6.80
CA LEU A 308 9.70 -16.70 -6.28
C LEU A 308 10.83 -15.70 -6.53
N GLN A 309 10.93 -15.14 -7.73
CA GLN A 309 11.96 -14.17 -8.11
C GLN A 309 11.86 -12.88 -7.27
N ARG A 310 10.63 -12.42 -7.00
CA ARG A 310 10.37 -11.24 -6.16
C ARG A 310 10.64 -11.48 -4.66
N LEU A 311 10.76 -12.73 -4.21
CA LEU A 311 11.17 -13.01 -2.82
C LEU A 311 12.49 -12.33 -2.44
N ILE A 312 13.38 -12.09 -3.41
CA ILE A 312 14.62 -11.34 -3.16
C ILE A 312 14.32 -9.95 -2.58
N ILE A 313 13.30 -9.25 -3.10
CA ILE A 313 12.90 -7.93 -2.55
C ILE A 313 12.22 -8.09 -1.19
N SER A 314 11.46 -9.16 -1.00
CA SER A 314 10.57 -9.37 0.15
C SER A 314 11.27 -9.88 1.39
N ILE A 315 12.36 -10.62 1.21
CA ILE A 315 13.06 -11.27 2.31
C ILE A 315 13.79 -10.27 3.22
N PHE A 316 14.29 -9.17 2.65
CA PHE A 316 15.02 -8.16 3.41
C PHE A 316 14.18 -7.47 4.48
N PRO A 317 12.95 -7.00 4.23
CA PRO A 317 12.08 -6.49 5.28
C PRO A 317 11.89 -7.46 6.44
N LEU A 318 11.68 -8.73 6.16
CA LEU A 318 11.48 -9.76 7.17
C LEU A 318 12.73 -9.98 8.04
N ILE A 319 13.90 -10.13 7.40
CA ILE A 319 15.16 -10.43 8.11
C ILE A 319 15.73 -9.19 8.80
N LEU A 320 15.70 -8.04 8.12
CA LEU A 320 16.39 -6.84 8.58
C LEU A 320 15.49 -5.88 9.37
N GLY A 321 14.17 -6.04 9.37
CA GLY A 321 13.25 -5.11 10.02
C GLY A 321 13.60 -4.84 11.49
N ALA A 322 13.84 -5.89 12.27
CA ALA A 322 14.28 -5.77 13.66
C ALA A 322 15.63 -5.06 13.81
N PHE A 323 16.59 -5.36 12.93
CA PHE A 323 17.90 -4.72 12.90
C PHE A 323 17.79 -3.23 12.57
N VAL A 324 16.98 -2.89 11.58
CA VAL A 324 16.68 -1.51 11.18
C VAL A 324 16.04 -0.74 12.33
N GLY A 325 15.11 -1.36 13.07
CA GLY A 325 14.52 -0.75 14.26
C GLY A 325 15.56 -0.39 15.34
N LYS A 326 16.54 -1.28 15.56
CA LYS A 326 17.69 -0.98 16.44
C LYS A 326 18.57 0.14 15.88
N LEU A 327 18.78 0.15 14.57
CA LEU A 327 19.57 1.17 13.90
C LEU A 327 18.92 2.56 14.01
N ILE A 328 17.59 2.65 13.84
CA ILE A 328 16.80 3.87 14.08
C ILE A 328 17.02 4.37 15.51
N GLY A 329 17.01 3.47 16.49
CA GLY A 329 17.26 3.82 17.90
C GLY A 329 18.69 4.30 18.20
N ARG A 330 19.67 4.01 17.32
CA ARG A 330 21.09 4.41 17.48
C ARG A 330 21.46 5.67 16.71
N ILE A 331 21.15 5.72 15.43
CA ILE A 331 21.58 6.79 14.52
C ILE A 331 20.45 7.74 14.12
N GLY A 332 19.21 7.46 14.58
CA GLY A 332 18.04 8.31 14.37
C GLY A 332 17.25 8.01 13.10
N THR A 333 15.99 8.40 13.13
CA THR A 333 15.01 8.16 12.06
C THR A 333 15.37 8.89 10.77
N ARG A 334 15.91 10.11 10.87
CA ARG A 334 16.27 10.99 9.74
C ARG A 334 17.21 10.27 8.76
N LEU A 335 18.36 9.82 9.24
CA LEU A 335 19.39 9.18 8.40
C LEU A 335 18.88 7.85 7.83
N VAL A 336 18.29 7.01 8.69
CA VAL A 336 17.83 5.68 8.25
C VAL A 336 16.78 5.80 7.15
N THR A 337 15.78 6.68 7.30
CA THR A 337 14.70 6.82 6.30
C THR A 337 15.22 7.43 5.00
N SER A 338 16.07 8.46 5.07
CA SER A 338 16.60 9.10 3.85
C SER A 338 17.53 8.18 3.07
N VAL A 339 18.42 7.44 3.76
CA VAL A 339 19.30 6.44 3.12
C VAL A 339 18.47 5.30 2.52
N ALA A 340 17.43 4.86 3.19
CA ALA A 340 16.53 3.82 2.67
C ALA A 340 15.82 4.23 1.38
N LEU A 341 15.33 5.48 1.31
CA LEU A 341 14.77 6.06 0.08
C LEU A 341 15.82 6.10 -1.04
N LEU A 342 17.04 6.54 -0.75
CA LEU A 342 18.13 6.54 -1.72
C LEU A 342 18.48 5.13 -2.21
N LEU A 343 18.55 4.13 -1.32
CA LEU A 343 18.80 2.74 -1.71
C LEU A 343 17.74 2.22 -2.67
N THR A 344 16.47 2.54 -2.43
CA THR A 344 15.37 2.16 -3.34
C THR A 344 15.51 2.86 -4.70
N GLY A 345 15.86 4.15 -4.69
CA GLY A 345 16.16 4.92 -5.90
C GLY A 345 17.35 4.36 -6.69
N VAL A 346 18.43 3.95 -6.00
CA VAL A 346 19.57 3.24 -6.60
C VAL A 346 19.13 1.92 -7.20
N GLY A 347 18.24 1.17 -6.54
CA GLY A 347 17.67 -0.05 -7.10
C GLY A 347 16.91 0.23 -8.42
N ALA A 348 16.12 1.31 -8.49
CA ALA A 348 15.45 1.72 -9.72
C ALA A 348 16.46 2.13 -10.81
N ALA A 349 17.52 2.85 -10.45
CA ALA A 349 18.61 3.23 -11.38
C ALA A 349 19.37 2.01 -11.93
N LEU A 350 19.69 1.05 -11.06
CA LEU A 350 20.33 -0.21 -11.49
C LEU A 350 19.42 -0.99 -12.41
N MET A 351 18.12 -1.07 -12.11
CA MET A 351 17.18 -1.73 -13.00
C MET A 351 17.09 -1.02 -14.36
N LEU A 352 17.07 0.32 -14.38
CA LEU A 352 17.10 1.11 -15.61
C LEU A 352 18.32 0.80 -16.48
N LEU A 353 19.49 0.65 -15.87
CA LEU A 353 20.75 0.35 -16.59
C LEU A 353 20.82 -1.11 -17.06
N MET A 354 20.18 -2.03 -16.35
CA MET A 354 20.25 -3.47 -16.62
C MET A 354 19.09 -3.99 -17.46
N LEU A 355 17.99 -3.25 -17.56
CA LEU A 355 16.82 -3.66 -18.30
C LEU A 355 17.02 -3.45 -19.79
N GLY A 356 17.25 -4.54 -20.52
CA GLY A 356 17.34 -4.60 -21.97
C GLY A 356 16.42 -5.67 -22.54
N TYR A 357 16.27 -5.71 -23.85
CA TYR A 357 15.30 -6.56 -24.55
C TYR A 357 15.49 -8.07 -24.37
N HIS A 358 16.70 -8.50 -24.04
CA HIS A 358 17.06 -9.90 -23.78
C HIS A 358 17.44 -10.15 -22.32
N THR A 359 17.11 -9.20 -21.43
CA THR A 359 17.45 -9.31 -20.02
C THR A 359 16.66 -10.44 -19.36
N THR A 360 17.37 -11.32 -18.69
CA THR A 360 16.77 -12.32 -17.78
C THR A 360 16.63 -11.75 -16.39
N TRP A 361 15.73 -12.32 -15.59
CA TRP A 361 15.52 -11.86 -14.21
C TRP A 361 16.79 -11.90 -13.35
N THR A 362 17.73 -12.80 -13.64
CA THR A 362 19.00 -12.96 -12.92
C THR A 362 19.87 -11.71 -13.02
N VAL A 363 19.83 -11.02 -14.15
CA VAL A 363 20.54 -9.75 -14.34
C VAL A 363 19.97 -8.65 -13.45
N LEU A 364 18.67 -8.72 -13.11
CA LEU A 364 17.99 -7.74 -12.27
C LEU A 364 18.19 -7.96 -10.76
N ILE A 365 18.87 -9.06 -10.35
CA ILE A 365 19.09 -9.37 -8.92
C ILE A 365 19.74 -8.22 -8.15
N PRO A 366 20.81 -7.53 -8.64
CA PRO A 366 21.36 -6.39 -7.91
C PRO A 366 20.35 -5.28 -7.66
N ALA A 367 19.52 -4.96 -8.65
CA ALA A 367 18.45 -3.98 -8.49
C ALA A 367 17.43 -4.40 -7.41
N PHE A 368 17.03 -5.67 -7.42
CA PHE A 368 16.10 -6.24 -6.42
C PHE A 368 16.68 -6.23 -5.01
N ILE A 369 17.99 -6.47 -4.86
CA ILE A 369 18.68 -6.38 -3.55
C ILE A 369 18.59 -4.95 -3.02
N PHE A 370 18.95 -3.94 -3.81
CA PHE A 370 18.90 -2.54 -3.38
C PHE A 370 17.48 -2.07 -3.06
N MET A 371 16.48 -2.43 -3.88
CA MET A 371 15.08 -2.16 -3.59
C MET A 371 14.62 -2.86 -2.30
N GLY A 372 15.04 -4.10 -2.07
CA GLY A 372 14.72 -4.87 -0.87
C GLY A 372 15.33 -4.27 0.39
N LEU A 373 16.60 -3.85 0.35
CA LEU A 373 17.30 -3.17 1.45
C LEU A 373 16.59 -1.83 1.78
N GLY A 374 16.24 -1.06 0.75
CA GLY A 374 15.46 0.17 0.93
C GLY A 374 14.11 -0.11 1.58
N ASN A 375 13.33 -1.05 1.04
CA ASN A 375 12.02 -1.43 1.56
C ASN A 375 12.08 -1.88 3.04
N ALA A 376 13.14 -2.61 3.42
CA ALA A 376 13.36 -3.05 4.80
C ALA A 376 13.47 -1.88 5.79
N ALA A 377 13.95 -0.74 5.34
CA ALA A 377 14.23 0.39 6.23
C ALA A 377 13.23 1.55 6.09
N ILE A 378 12.58 1.74 4.94
CA ILE A 378 11.60 2.82 4.76
C ILE A 378 10.39 2.64 5.66
N ASN A 379 9.78 1.46 5.69
CA ASN A 379 8.55 1.24 6.47
C ASN A 379 8.74 1.49 7.97
N PRO A 380 9.76 0.93 8.66
CA PRO A 380 10.04 1.26 10.05
C PRO A 380 10.38 2.75 10.25
N GLY A 381 11.14 3.34 9.34
CA GLY A 381 11.55 4.73 9.41
C GLY A 381 10.37 5.69 9.34
N VAL A 382 9.50 5.53 8.33
CA VAL A 382 8.28 6.31 8.14
C VAL A 382 7.35 6.18 9.35
N SER A 383 7.12 4.95 9.81
CA SER A 383 6.20 4.69 10.92
C SER A 383 6.72 5.29 12.23
N ASN A 384 8.03 5.20 12.48
CA ASN A 384 8.62 5.84 13.66
C ASN A 384 8.57 7.36 13.56
N ALA A 385 8.84 7.94 12.38
CA ALA A 385 8.77 9.38 12.14
C ALA A 385 7.35 9.93 12.31
N ALA A 386 6.34 9.21 11.81
CA ALA A 386 4.93 9.60 11.90
C ALA A 386 4.42 9.67 13.34
N LEU A 387 4.99 8.84 14.25
CA LEU A 387 4.62 8.82 15.66
C LEU A 387 5.60 9.61 16.58
N LEU A 388 6.61 10.26 16.00
CA LEU A 388 7.61 10.97 16.79
C LEU A 388 6.99 12.25 17.37
N ASN A 389 7.12 12.42 18.70
CA ASN A 389 6.57 13.56 19.44
C ASN A 389 5.05 13.74 19.28
N ILE A 390 4.32 12.68 18.99
CA ILE A 390 2.86 12.66 18.98
C ILE A 390 2.35 12.29 20.39
N LYS A 391 1.34 12.99 20.83
CA LYS A 391 0.68 12.67 22.12
C LYS A 391 -0.01 11.31 22.02
N PRO A 392 -0.03 10.51 23.10
CA PRO A 392 -0.70 9.21 23.11
C PRO A 392 -2.16 9.25 22.64
N GLN A 393 -2.87 10.35 22.94
CA GLN A 393 -4.27 10.57 22.56
C GLN A 393 -4.48 10.75 21.05
N GLU A 394 -3.43 11.15 20.33
CA GLU A 394 -3.46 11.49 18.89
C GLU A 394 -2.75 10.42 18.03
N MET A 395 -2.20 9.37 18.64
CA MET A 395 -1.42 8.37 17.93
C MET A 395 -2.24 7.56 16.92
N GLY A 396 -3.52 7.31 17.22
CA GLY A 396 -4.44 6.66 16.28
C GLY A 396 -4.63 7.52 15.04
N MET A 397 -4.95 8.81 15.24
CA MET A 397 -5.13 9.76 14.14
C MET A 397 -3.85 9.94 13.33
N ALA A 398 -2.68 10.10 13.96
CA ALA A 398 -1.40 10.22 13.26
C ALA A 398 -1.07 8.97 12.41
N SER A 399 -1.34 7.77 12.95
CA SER A 399 -1.22 6.51 12.22
C SER A 399 -2.21 6.42 11.06
N GLY A 400 -3.46 6.80 11.30
CA GLY A 400 -4.52 6.83 10.26
C GLY A 400 -4.15 7.75 9.11
N ILE A 401 -3.69 8.98 9.39
CA ILE A 401 -3.23 9.93 8.36
C ILE A 401 -2.10 9.32 7.53
N ASN A 402 -1.10 8.71 8.19
CA ASN A 402 0.00 8.07 7.46
C ASN A 402 -0.49 6.95 6.54
N ASN A 403 -1.46 6.15 6.97
CA ASN A 403 -2.07 5.12 6.13
C ASN A 403 -2.89 5.69 4.96
N VAL A 404 -3.61 6.80 5.17
CA VAL A 404 -4.32 7.50 4.06
C VAL A 404 -3.33 8.02 3.03
N PHE A 405 -2.21 8.64 3.44
CA PHE A 405 -1.16 9.07 2.50
C PHE A 405 -0.56 7.91 1.71
N ARG A 406 -0.36 6.75 2.34
CA ARG A 406 0.08 5.52 1.65
C ARG A 406 -0.96 5.05 0.65
N GLN A 407 -2.23 5.06 1.02
CA GLN A 407 -3.31 4.59 0.13
C GLN A 407 -3.50 5.53 -1.06
N LEU A 408 -3.52 6.85 -0.83
CA LEU A 408 -3.54 7.84 -1.91
C LEU A 408 -2.32 7.70 -2.81
N GLY A 409 -1.14 7.46 -2.23
CA GLY A 409 0.09 7.19 -2.97
C GLY A 409 -0.02 5.95 -3.86
N ASN A 410 -0.63 4.88 -3.38
CA ASN A 410 -0.83 3.66 -4.16
C ASN A 410 -1.78 3.90 -5.34
N CYS A 411 -2.96 4.49 -5.10
CA CYS A 411 -3.92 4.81 -6.16
C CYS A 411 -3.33 5.78 -7.19
N PHE A 412 -2.69 6.87 -6.72
CA PHE A 412 -2.02 7.82 -7.60
C PHE A 412 -0.88 7.16 -8.40
N GLY A 413 -0.11 6.30 -7.74
CA GLY A 413 1.01 5.59 -8.36
C GLY A 413 0.57 4.67 -9.49
N ILE A 414 -0.46 3.86 -9.28
CA ILE A 414 -0.98 2.97 -10.32
C ILE A 414 -1.39 3.79 -11.55
N VAL A 415 -2.18 4.85 -11.37
CA VAL A 415 -2.64 5.71 -12.46
C VAL A 415 -1.47 6.39 -13.16
N TRP A 416 -0.58 7.04 -12.39
CA TRP A 416 0.49 7.86 -12.95
C TRP A 416 1.58 7.03 -13.66
N LEU A 417 2.01 5.93 -13.03
CA LEU A 417 2.98 5.02 -13.65
C LEU A 417 2.39 4.33 -14.88
N GLY A 418 1.08 4.01 -14.84
CA GLY A 418 0.37 3.46 -15.99
C GLY A 418 0.34 4.39 -17.19
N LEU A 419 0.09 5.69 -16.94
CA LEU A 419 0.12 6.70 -18.00
C LEU A 419 1.53 6.85 -18.59
N ILE A 420 2.58 6.88 -17.76
CA ILE A 420 3.96 6.94 -18.25
C ILE A 420 4.25 5.75 -19.17
N VAL A 421 3.87 4.54 -18.78
CA VAL A 421 4.05 3.35 -19.63
C VAL A 421 3.23 3.45 -20.88
N SER A 422 1.94 3.80 -20.79
CA SER A 422 1.02 3.84 -21.93
C SER A 422 1.40 4.89 -22.96
N ASP A 423 1.75 6.11 -22.54
CA ASP A 423 2.08 7.19 -23.46
C ASP A 423 3.39 6.90 -24.24
N ASN A 424 4.38 6.36 -23.54
CA ASN A 424 5.64 5.96 -24.21
C ASN A 424 5.48 4.73 -25.09
N TYR A 425 4.60 3.79 -24.70
CA TYR A 425 4.21 2.65 -25.53
C TYR A 425 3.55 3.10 -26.82
N LYS A 426 2.55 3.99 -26.74
CA LYS A 426 1.85 4.57 -27.91
C LYS A 426 2.85 5.30 -28.84
N THR A 427 3.72 6.12 -28.29
CA THR A 427 4.72 6.86 -29.04
C THR A 427 5.69 5.92 -29.76
N SER A 428 6.18 4.89 -29.09
CA SER A 428 7.10 3.91 -29.68
C SER A 428 6.44 3.10 -30.81
N LEU A 429 5.18 2.68 -30.60
CA LEU A 429 4.42 1.98 -31.65
C LEU A 429 4.15 2.87 -32.87
N TYR A 430 3.87 4.17 -32.64
CA TYR A 430 3.64 5.11 -33.74
C TYR A 430 4.90 5.29 -34.60
N HIS A 431 6.07 5.33 -33.99
CA HIS A 431 7.35 5.42 -34.71
C HIS A 431 7.60 4.22 -35.62
N GLU A 432 7.21 3.02 -35.18
CA GLU A 432 7.49 1.76 -35.95
C GLU A 432 6.37 1.41 -36.94
N LEU A 433 5.11 1.66 -36.59
CA LEU A 433 3.92 1.22 -37.36
C LEU A 433 3.22 2.35 -38.11
N GLY A 434 3.56 3.62 -37.84
CA GLY A 434 2.85 4.78 -38.34
C GLY A 434 1.37 4.75 -37.90
N ASN A 435 0.51 5.39 -38.72
CA ASN A 435 -0.95 5.44 -38.47
C ASN A 435 -1.68 4.25 -39.11
N SER A 436 -1.20 3.01 -38.85
CA SER A 436 -1.77 1.79 -39.43
C SER A 436 -2.98 1.28 -38.64
N GLN A 437 -3.79 0.42 -39.28
CA GLN A 437 -4.91 -0.24 -38.54
C GLN A 437 -4.39 -1.09 -37.37
N LEU A 438 -3.25 -1.71 -37.51
CA LEU A 438 -2.61 -2.50 -36.45
C LEU A 438 -2.18 -1.61 -35.27
N TYR A 439 -1.65 -0.41 -35.55
CA TYR A 439 -1.35 0.57 -34.51
C TYR A 439 -2.61 0.90 -33.69
N HIS A 440 -3.72 1.25 -34.37
CA HIS A 440 -5.00 1.53 -33.67
C HIS A 440 -5.50 0.34 -32.86
N HIS A 441 -5.36 -0.87 -33.37
CA HIS A 441 -5.74 -2.07 -32.63
C HIS A 441 -4.90 -2.27 -31.38
N LEU A 442 -3.58 -2.09 -31.45
CA LEU A 442 -2.66 -2.24 -30.33
C LEU A 442 -2.84 -1.15 -29.26
N ILE A 443 -3.07 0.11 -29.64
CA ILE A 443 -3.31 1.18 -28.66
C ILE A 443 -4.65 1.03 -27.96
N ASN A 444 -5.69 0.56 -28.66
CA ASN A 444 -7.01 0.31 -28.05
C ASN A 444 -6.97 -0.86 -27.06
N ALA A 445 -6.14 -1.88 -27.32
CA ALA A 445 -5.92 -2.98 -26.41
C ALA A 445 -5.02 -2.61 -25.21
N GLY A 446 -4.20 -1.57 -25.38
CA GLY A 446 -3.28 -1.06 -24.38
C GLY A 446 -2.02 -1.90 -24.17
N PRO A 447 -1.06 -1.38 -23.38
CA PRO A 447 0.25 -2.04 -23.20
C PRO A 447 0.16 -3.37 -22.44
N PHE A 448 -0.92 -3.63 -21.73
CA PHE A 448 -1.09 -4.84 -20.91
C PHE A 448 -1.60 -6.04 -21.72
N SER A 449 -2.22 -5.81 -22.88
CA SER A 449 -2.72 -6.87 -23.78
C SER A 449 -1.87 -7.02 -25.06
N GLY A 450 -0.84 -6.20 -25.23
CA GLY A 450 -0.04 -6.16 -26.46
C GLY A 450 0.61 -7.50 -26.80
N MET A 451 1.15 -8.22 -25.82
CA MET A 451 1.80 -9.52 -26.05
C MET A 451 0.79 -10.63 -26.39
N ASP A 452 -0.44 -10.55 -25.94
CA ASP A 452 -1.47 -11.53 -26.34
C ASP A 452 -1.86 -11.34 -27.81
N ILE A 453 -1.94 -10.09 -28.28
CA ILE A 453 -2.12 -9.78 -29.69
C ILE A 453 -0.90 -10.28 -30.51
N ALA A 454 0.32 -10.07 -30.02
CA ALA A 454 1.53 -10.56 -30.66
C ALA A 454 1.52 -12.09 -30.85
N LYS A 455 1.08 -12.83 -29.83
CA LYS A 455 0.93 -14.31 -29.91
C LYS A 455 -0.09 -14.72 -30.98
N VAL A 456 -1.23 -14.01 -31.06
CA VAL A 456 -2.28 -14.29 -32.05
C VAL A 456 -1.76 -14.00 -33.48
N LEU A 457 -1.02 -12.91 -33.63
CA LEU A 457 -0.43 -12.55 -34.94
C LEU A 457 0.67 -13.54 -35.39
N ASN A 458 1.27 -14.28 -34.50
CA ASN A 458 2.35 -15.25 -34.70
C ASN A 458 3.49 -14.70 -35.59
N ASN A 459 3.88 -13.43 -35.36
CA ASN A 459 4.89 -12.72 -36.14
C ASN A 459 6.00 -12.22 -35.20
N GLU A 460 7.22 -12.77 -35.33
CA GLU A 460 8.38 -12.42 -34.50
C GLU A 460 8.73 -10.92 -34.55
N HIS A 461 8.62 -10.33 -35.73
CA HIS A 461 8.90 -8.91 -35.93
C HIS A 461 7.92 -8.04 -35.13
N MET A 462 6.63 -8.36 -35.17
CA MET A 462 5.61 -7.66 -34.38
C MET A 462 5.81 -7.87 -32.90
N THR A 463 6.13 -9.08 -32.46
CA THR A 463 6.47 -9.39 -31.08
C THR A 463 7.64 -8.53 -30.59
N THR A 464 8.64 -8.33 -31.42
CA THR A 464 9.81 -7.50 -31.11
C THR A 464 9.41 -6.02 -30.97
N ILE A 465 8.63 -5.47 -31.90
CA ILE A 465 8.13 -4.07 -31.86
C ILE A 465 7.32 -3.84 -30.59
N ILE A 466 6.36 -4.69 -30.28
CA ILE A 466 5.49 -4.58 -29.11
C ILE A 466 6.32 -4.66 -27.81
N ARG A 467 7.29 -5.56 -27.77
CA ARG A 467 8.21 -5.68 -26.64
C ARG A 467 9.05 -4.43 -26.46
N HIS A 468 9.64 -3.90 -27.52
CA HIS A 468 10.43 -2.67 -27.51
C HIS A 468 9.60 -1.48 -26.99
N ALA A 469 8.37 -1.35 -27.47
CA ALA A 469 7.47 -0.27 -27.03
C ALA A 469 7.20 -0.32 -25.51
N TYR A 470 6.95 -1.51 -24.96
CA TYR A 470 6.73 -1.68 -23.54
C TYR A 470 7.98 -1.41 -22.70
N TYR A 471 9.14 -1.93 -23.14
CA TYR A 471 10.42 -1.70 -22.45
C TYR A 471 10.78 -0.21 -22.42
N ASN A 472 10.49 0.54 -23.48
CA ASN A 472 10.67 1.98 -23.50
C ASN A 472 9.78 2.67 -22.47
N GLY A 473 8.50 2.27 -22.36
CA GLY A 473 7.61 2.72 -21.29
C GLY A 473 8.15 2.43 -19.89
N MET A 474 8.68 1.22 -19.69
CA MET A 474 9.31 0.83 -18.42
C MET A 474 10.57 1.64 -18.09
N HIS A 475 11.39 1.99 -19.07
CA HIS A 475 12.55 2.87 -18.85
C HIS A 475 12.12 4.24 -18.32
N HIS A 476 11.11 4.88 -18.92
CA HIS A 476 10.59 6.16 -18.44
C HIS A 476 9.96 6.07 -17.04
N LEU A 477 9.27 4.96 -16.76
CA LEU A 477 8.74 4.67 -15.43
C LEU A 477 9.88 4.56 -14.39
N LEU A 478 10.97 3.88 -14.73
CA LEU A 478 12.13 3.72 -13.84
C LEU A 478 12.86 5.04 -13.60
N ILE A 479 12.98 5.91 -14.63
CA ILE A 479 13.53 7.27 -14.49
C ILE A 479 12.67 8.08 -13.50
N PHE A 480 11.35 8.08 -13.68
CA PHE A 480 10.43 8.76 -12.77
C PHE A 480 10.57 8.24 -11.34
N THR A 481 10.57 6.93 -11.16
CA THR A 481 10.70 6.27 -9.84
C THR A 481 12.02 6.63 -9.17
N MET A 482 13.13 6.57 -9.90
CA MET A 482 14.47 6.97 -9.42
C MET A 482 14.48 8.42 -8.92
N LEU A 483 13.97 9.34 -9.74
CA LEU A 483 13.91 10.77 -9.40
C LEU A 483 12.99 11.02 -8.21
N LEU A 484 11.83 10.39 -8.17
CA LEU A 484 10.88 10.49 -7.06
C LEU A 484 11.53 10.10 -5.72
N PHE A 485 12.23 8.97 -5.67
CA PHE A 485 12.92 8.53 -4.47
C PHE A 485 14.09 9.44 -4.10
N ALA A 486 14.89 9.91 -5.06
CA ALA A 486 16.00 10.82 -4.82
C ALA A 486 15.52 12.16 -4.24
N ILE A 487 14.50 12.77 -4.86
CA ILE A 487 13.92 14.04 -4.41
C ILE A 487 13.33 13.87 -3.00
N THR A 488 12.53 12.81 -2.79
CA THR A 488 11.92 12.57 -1.48
C THR A 488 12.96 12.27 -0.41
N ALA A 489 14.07 11.61 -0.74
CA ALA A 489 15.17 11.39 0.21
C ALA A 489 15.76 12.70 0.71
N VAL A 490 15.98 13.68 -0.20
CA VAL A 490 16.47 15.01 0.16
C VAL A 490 15.44 15.76 1.01
N ILE A 491 14.18 15.78 0.57
CA ILE A 491 13.09 16.44 1.32
C ILE A 491 12.97 15.83 2.73
N THR A 492 12.97 14.49 2.82
CA THR A 492 12.88 13.77 4.09
C THR A 492 14.08 14.09 4.99
N PHE A 493 15.28 14.16 4.42
CA PHE A 493 16.47 14.53 5.17
C PHE A 493 16.38 15.96 5.74
N ILE A 494 15.78 16.90 5.02
CA ILE A 494 15.59 18.28 5.49
C ILE A 494 14.49 18.35 6.56
N LEU A 495 13.35 17.70 6.33
CA LEU A 495 12.16 17.82 7.19
C LEU A 495 12.22 16.99 8.47
N LEU A 496 12.87 15.84 8.46
CA LEU A 496 13.03 15.06 9.67
C LEU A 496 14.11 15.66 10.56
N LYS A 497 13.72 16.08 11.75
CA LYS A 497 14.68 16.60 12.74
C LYS A 497 15.60 15.48 13.26
N PRO A 498 16.87 15.76 13.54
CA PRO A 498 17.74 14.82 14.23
C PRO A 498 17.12 14.42 15.57
N ASN A 499 17.11 13.15 15.90
CA ASN A 499 16.71 12.70 17.22
C ASN A 499 17.82 13.11 18.23
N HIS A 500 17.69 14.21 18.92
CA HIS A 500 18.39 14.42 20.17
C HIS A 500 17.67 13.60 21.25
N GLN A 501 17.91 12.29 21.28
CA GLN A 501 17.64 11.49 22.46
C GLN A 501 18.90 11.58 23.34
N ASN A 502 18.90 12.55 24.29
CA ASN A 502 19.73 12.48 25.48
C ASN A 502 19.25 11.32 26.37
#